data_14f90d4f5fad1de6d949eb34551ae6c4
#
_entry.id   14f90d4f5fad1de6d949eb34551ae6c4
#
_cell.length_a   1.000
_cell.length_b   1.000
_cell.length_c   1.000
_cell.angle_alpha   90.00
_cell.angle_beta   90.00
_cell.angle_gamma   90.00
#
_symmetry.space_group_name_H-M   'P 1'
#
loop_
_entity.id
_entity.type
_entity.pdbx_description
1 polymer ?
#
loop_
_entity_poly.entity_id
_entity_poly.type
_entity_poly.pdbx_seq_one_letter_code
_entity_poly.pdbx_strand_id
1 'polypeptide(L)'
;MNKDNENLVKSYRLLTVWLLSLFILAGIFSVLLIRLDLNLSSKVTTLFWLCFVSFYFISLLLMIYKTERVYYINYITHKEAQQATKEERRAFAYKHLIVFCIATFIFVIYSIVSLIFQYPAAVDFAVFIVIIIVSALRTVPFKLKE
;
A
#
# COMPACT_ATOMS: atom_id res chain seq x y z
N MET A 1 34.34 -3.59 -1.60
CA MET A 1 33.18 -3.78 -0.69
C MET A 1 32.72 -2.38 -0.32
N ASN A 2 31.55 -1.95 -0.81
CA ASN A 2 31.12 -0.55 -0.74
C ASN A 2 30.60 -0.26 0.67
N LYS A 3 31.08 0.80 1.32
CA LYS A 3 30.68 1.21 2.69
C LYS A 3 29.17 1.44 2.88
N ASP A 4 28.43 1.67 1.77
CA ASP A 4 27.00 1.93 1.79
C ASP A 4 26.13 0.69 2.04
N ASN A 5 26.72 -0.52 2.01
CA ASN A 5 26.00 -1.78 2.18
C ASN A 5 26.03 -2.33 3.62
N GLU A 6 26.88 -1.77 4.50
CA GLU A 6 27.07 -2.28 5.86
C GLU A 6 25.90 -1.99 6.81
N ASN A 7 24.97 -1.12 6.45
CA ASN A 7 23.96 -0.60 7.40
C ASN A 7 22.54 -1.15 7.22
N LEU A 8 22.30 -2.12 6.31
CA LEU A 8 20.96 -2.71 6.18
C LEU A 8 20.77 -3.85 7.20
N VAL A 9 20.53 -3.49 8.46
CA VAL A 9 20.24 -4.48 9.50
C VAL A 9 18.87 -5.11 9.25
N LYS A 10 18.80 -6.45 9.21
CA LYS A 10 17.55 -7.19 9.09
C LYS A 10 16.67 -6.91 10.29
N SER A 11 15.55 -6.26 10.10
CA SER A 11 14.59 -5.98 11.17
C SER A 11 13.19 -5.83 10.58
N TYR A 12 12.24 -6.56 11.14
CA TYR A 12 10.82 -6.45 10.79
C TYR A 12 10.03 -5.58 11.76
N ARG A 13 10.70 -5.00 12.77
CA ARG A 13 10.04 -4.17 13.79
C ARG A 13 9.21 -3.04 13.19
N LEU A 14 9.73 -2.37 12.17
CA LEU A 14 9.04 -1.26 11.52
C LEU A 14 7.78 -1.74 10.78
N LEU A 15 7.86 -2.89 10.09
CA LEU A 15 6.70 -3.50 9.43
C LEU A 15 5.64 -3.92 10.45
N THR A 16 6.05 -4.49 11.59
CA THR A 16 5.13 -4.88 12.67
C THR A 16 4.43 -3.66 13.26
N VAL A 17 5.17 -2.58 13.55
CA VAL A 17 4.59 -1.32 14.04
C VAL A 17 3.61 -0.75 13.02
N TRP A 18 3.97 -0.77 11.73
CA TRP A 18 3.07 -0.33 10.67
C TRP A 18 1.80 -1.17 10.63
N LEU A 19 1.89 -2.51 10.69
CA LEU A 19 0.71 -3.38 10.71
C LEU A 19 -0.19 -3.12 11.93
N LEU A 20 0.40 -2.95 13.11
CA LEU A 20 -0.37 -2.65 14.34
C LEU A 20 -1.04 -1.27 14.25
N SER A 21 -0.40 -0.29 13.65
CA SER A 21 -0.97 1.06 13.50
C SER A 21 -2.21 1.06 12.60
N LEU A 22 -2.37 0.11 11.66
CA LEU A 22 -3.59 -0.04 10.87
C LEU A 22 -4.82 -0.25 11.78
N PHE A 23 -4.72 -1.18 12.73
CA PHE A 23 -5.84 -1.49 13.64
C PHE A 23 -6.14 -0.32 14.57
N ILE A 24 -5.11 0.37 15.07
CA ILE A 24 -5.27 1.56 15.93
C ILE A 24 -5.97 2.68 15.14
N LEU A 25 -5.50 2.98 13.93
CA LEU A 25 -6.10 4.02 13.10
C LEU A 25 -7.53 3.66 12.70
N ALA A 26 -7.79 2.40 12.31
CA ALA A 26 -9.14 1.94 12.00
C ALA A 26 -10.06 2.10 13.20
N GLY A 27 -9.61 1.75 14.41
CA GLY A 27 -10.37 1.95 15.65
C GLY A 27 -10.65 3.44 15.92
N ILE A 28 -9.66 4.31 15.80
CA ILE A 28 -9.82 5.76 15.98
C ILE A 28 -10.84 6.31 14.99
N PHE A 29 -10.73 5.96 13.70
CA PHE A 29 -11.66 6.43 12.67
C PHE A 29 -13.09 5.92 12.93
N SER A 30 -13.25 4.66 13.34
CA SER A 30 -14.58 4.13 13.70
C SER A 30 -15.22 4.93 14.85
N VAL A 31 -14.46 5.22 15.89
CA VAL A 31 -14.94 6.01 17.04
C VAL A 31 -15.27 7.45 16.60
N LEU A 32 -14.45 8.07 15.74
CA LEU A 32 -14.71 9.41 15.23
C LEU A 32 -15.99 9.47 14.39
N LEU A 33 -16.22 8.50 13.51
CA LEU A 33 -17.45 8.43 12.70
C LEU A 33 -18.70 8.36 13.59
N ILE A 34 -18.64 7.57 14.67
CA ILE A 34 -19.73 7.46 15.63
C ILE A 34 -19.92 8.76 16.42
N ARG A 35 -18.82 9.36 16.92
CA ARG A 35 -18.86 10.58 17.74
C ARG A 35 -19.34 11.81 16.99
N LEU A 36 -19.03 11.90 15.71
CA LEU A 36 -19.45 13.00 14.85
C LEU A 36 -20.88 12.84 14.33
N ASP A 37 -21.56 11.77 14.72
CA ASP A 37 -22.92 11.43 14.27
C ASP A 37 -23.07 11.52 12.75
N LEU A 38 -21.99 11.15 12.03
CA LEU A 38 -21.98 11.12 10.58
C LEU A 38 -22.82 9.92 10.12
N ASN A 39 -24.12 10.15 9.92
CA ASN A 39 -25.05 9.17 9.37
C ASN A 39 -24.70 8.86 7.89
N LEU A 40 -23.50 8.35 7.67
CA LEU A 40 -23.05 7.96 6.34
C LEU A 40 -23.82 6.72 5.87
N SER A 41 -24.26 6.75 4.61
CA SER A 41 -24.84 5.55 4.02
C SER A 41 -23.84 4.40 4.04
N SER A 42 -24.34 3.16 4.12
CA SER A 42 -23.49 1.96 4.06
C SER A 42 -22.55 1.97 2.84
N LYS A 43 -23.02 2.49 1.72
CA LYS A 43 -22.26 2.67 0.50
C LYS A 43 -21.05 3.59 0.68
N VAL A 44 -21.27 4.79 1.23
CA VAL A 44 -20.20 5.76 1.49
C VAL A 44 -19.19 5.20 2.47
N THR A 45 -19.66 4.54 3.52
CA THR A 45 -18.81 3.88 4.53
C THR A 45 -17.93 2.80 3.89
N THR A 46 -18.49 1.95 3.03
CA THR A 46 -17.74 0.91 2.31
C THR A 46 -16.63 1.51 1.46
N LEU A 47 -16.96 2.48 0.59
CA LEU A 47 -15.97 3.12 -0.28
C LEU A 47 -14.89 3.86 0.52
N PHE A 48 -15.28 4.52 1.62
CA PHE A 48 -14.32 5.17 2.52
C PHE A 48 -13.29 4.17 3.05
N TRP A 49 -13.73 3.00 3.53
CA TRP A 49 -12.82 1.98 4.05
C TRP A 49 -11.91 1.39 2.98
N LEU A 50 -12.42 1.15 1.77
CA LEU A 50 -11.61 0.66 0.66
C LEU A 50 -10.54 1.70 0.23
N CYS A 51 -10.90 2.97 0.16
CA CYS A 51 -9.95 4.06 -0.07
C CYS A 51 -8.93 4.16 1.06
N PHE A 52 -9.37 4.09 2.32
CA PHE A 52 -8.47 4.12 3.48
C PHE A 52 -7.42 3.01 3.41
N VAL A 53 -7.82 1.77 3.14
CA VAL A 53 -6.90 0.63 2.96
C VAL A 53 -5.92 0.88 1.82
N SER A 54 -6.39 1.44 0.69
CA SER A 54 -5.52 1.77 -0.46
C SER A 54 -4.43 2.78 -0.08
N PHE A 55 -4.81 3.89 0.55
CA PHE A 55 -3.85 4.93 1.00
C PHE A 55 -2.91 4.39 2.07
N TYR A 56 -3.42 3.53 2.95
CA TYR A 56 -2.60 2.89 3.96
C TYR A 56 -1.54 1.99 3.34
N PHE A 57 -1.89 1.24 2.29
CA PHE A 57 -0.94 0.42 1.55
C PHE A 57 0.13 1.27 0.83
N ILE A 58 -0.25 2.42 0.26
CA ILE A 58 0.73 3.38 -0.29
C ILE A 58 1.71 3.84 0.81
N SER A 59 1.24 4.06 2.04
CA SER A 59 2.12 4.46 3.15
C SER A 59 3.18 3.40 3.47
N LEU A 60 2.86 2.09 3.32
CA LEU A 60 3.84 1.01 3.41
C LEU A 60 4.92 1.12 2.35
N LEU A 61 4.50 1.29 1.09
CA LEU A 61 5.44 1.38 -0.03
C LEU A 61 6.32 2.64 0.09
N LEU A 62 5.76 3.74 0.57
CA LEU A 62 6.51 4.97 0.84
C LEU A 62 7.52 4.76 1.98
N MET A 63 7.15 4.02 3.02
CA MET A 63 8.05 3.63 4.10
C MET A 63 9.20 2.75 3.57
N ILE A 64 8.91 1.76 2.71
CA ILE A 64 9.92 0.91 2.07
C ILE A 64 10.86 1.76 1.20
N TYR A 65 10.33 2.68 0.41
CA TYR A 65 11.12 3.59 -0.41
C TYR A 65 12.07 4.46 0.44
N LYS A 66 11.57 5.02 1.55
CA LYS A 66 12.38 5.88 2.43
C LYS A 66 13.43 5.11 3.24
N THR A 67 13.11 3.89 3.67
CA THR A 67 13.99 3.07 4.51
C THR A 67 14.83 2.08 3.73
N GLU A 68 14.61 1.96 2.41
CA GLU A 68 15.32 1.04 1.50
C GLU A 68 15.18 -0.45 1.88
N ARG A 69 14.20 -0.78 2.72
CA ARG A 69 13.95 -2.15 3.21
C ARG A 69 13.12 -2.96 2.20
N VAL A 70 13.62 -3.07 0.98
CA VAL A 70 12.95 -3.77 -0.13
C VAL A 70 12.67 -5.25 0.14
N TYR A 71 13.35 -5.85 1.12
CA TYR A 71 13.07 -7.21 1.58
C TYR A 71 11.73 -7.37 2.33
N TYR A 72 10.96 -6.28 2.52
CA TYR A 72 9.55 -6.35 2.92
C TYR A 72 8.63 -6.69 1.75
N ILE A 73 9.10 -6.48 0.52
CA ILE A 73 8.39 -6.90 -0.69
C ILE A 73 8.69 -8.38 -0.89
N ASN A 74 7.64 -9.19 -1.07
CA ASN A 74 7.76 -10.62 -1.33
C ASN A 74 8.76 -10.88 -2.48
N TYR A 75 9.43 -12.01 -2.44
CA TYR A 75 10.46 -12.49 -3.37
C TYR A 75 11.82 -11.79 -3.31
N ILE A 76 12.00 -10.73 -2.54
CA ILE A 76 13.33 -10.14 -2.32
C ILE A 76 13.88 -10.62 -0.97
N THR A 77 14.98 -11.33 -1.02
CA THR A 77 15.66 -11.77 0.21
C THR A 77 16.48 -10.62 0.82
N HIS A 78 16.74 -10.71 2.14
CA HIS A 78 17.61 -9.74 2.79
C HIS A 78 19.03 -9.73 2.21
N LYS A 79 19.54 -10.89 1.77
CA LYS A 79 20.85 -11.00 1.11
C LYS A 79 20.89 -10.26 -0.22
N GLU A 80 19.87 -10.41 -1.05
CA GLU A 80 19.75 -9.68 -2.31
C GLU A 80 19.67 -8.18 -2.06
N ALA A 81 18.87 -7.75 -1.07
CA ALA A 81 18.78 -6.34 -0.71
C ALA A 81 20.13 -5.76 -0.22
N GLN A 82 20.95 -6.55 0.51
CA GLN A 82 22.29 -6.14 0.93
C GLN A 82 23.30 -6.04 -0.23
N GLN A 83 23.13 -6.87 -1.26
CA GLN A 83 24.01 -6.87 -2.44
C GLN A 83 23.65 -5.77 -3.45
N ALA A 84 22.45 -5.19 -3.34
CA ALA A 84 22.02 -4.09 -4.19
C ALA A 84 22.53 -2.75 -3.64
N THR A 85 22.79 -1.81 -4.55
CA THR A 85 23.13 -0.44 -4.17
C THR A 85 21.92 0.28 -3.59
N LYS A 86 22.16 1.42 -2.97
CA LYS A 86 21.10 2.29 -2.45
C LYS A 86 20.16 2.79 -3.55
N GLU A 87 20.74 3.14 -4.69
CA GLU A 87 20.02 3.61 -5.88
C GLU A 87 19.12 2.51 -6.43
N GLU A 88 19.64 1.27 -6.57
CA GLU A 88 18.86 0.12 -7.04
C GLU A 88 17.67 -0.16 -6.12
N ARG A 89 17.90 -0.17 -4.79
CA ARG A 89 16.82 -0.38 -3.81
C ARG A 89 15.73 0.68 -3.90
N ARG A 90 16.13 1.96 -4.02
CA ARG A 90 15.18 3.06 -4.17
C ARG A 90 14.44 3.01 -5.49
N ALA A 91 15.13 2.76 -6.59
CA ALA A 91 14.50 2.64 -7.90
C ALA A 91 13.47 1.50 -7.93
N PHE A 92 13.82 0.35 -7.34
CA PHE A 92 12.92 -0.79 -7.23
C PHE A 92 11.66 -0.45 -6.40
N ALA A 93 11.84 0.13 -5.19
CA ALA A 93 10.72 0.54 -4.33
C ALA A 93 9.85 1.62 -5.00
N TYR A 94 10.46 2.53 -5.74
CA TYR A 94 9.76 3.59 -6.46
C TYR A 94 8.89 3.06 -7.60
N LYS A 95 9.38 2.08 -8.37
CA LYS A 95 8.58 1.41 -9.42
C LYS A 95 7.31 0.79 -8.83
N HIS A 96 7.40 0.11 -7.68
CA HIS A 96 6.24 -0.43 -6.97
C HIS A 96 5.30 0.67 -6.46
N LEU A 97 5.85 1.70 -5.82
CA LEU A 97 5.08 2.82 -5.30
C LEU A 97 4.23 3.49 -6.39
N ILE A 98 4.82 3.77 -7.57
CA ILE A 98 4.08 4.40 -8.68
C ILE A 98 2.93 3.53 -9.16
N VAL A 99 3.14 2.22 -9.34
CA VAL A 99 2.07 1.32 -9.81
C VAL A 99 0.88 1.37 -8.85
N PHE A 100 1.11 1.29 -7.54
CA PHE A 100 0.03 1.33 -6.56
C PHE A 100 -0.56 2.73 -6.36
N CYS A 101 0.20 3.81 -6.54
CA CYS A 101 -0.36 5.17 -6.58
C CYS A 101 -1.33 5.33 -7.75
N ILE A 102 -0.96 4.87 -8.94
CA ILE A 102 -1.85 4.92 -10.13
C ILE A 102 -3.09 4.06 -9.87
N ALA A 103 -2.94 2.86 -9.32
CA ALA A 103 -4.05 1.97 -8.98
C ALA A 103 -5.03 2.62 -7.99
N THR A 104 -4.51 3.24 -6.94
CA THR A 104 -5.33 3.97 -5.96
C THR A 104 -6.04 5.15 -6.61
N PHE A 105 -5.38 5.91 -7.47
CA PHE A 105 -6.00 7.01 -8.19
C PHE A 105 -7.15 6.54 -9.08
N ILE A 106 -6.96 5.43 -9.82
CA ILE A 106 -8.01 4.81 -10.63
C ILE A 106 -9.18 4.37 -9.73
N PHE A 107 -8.90 3.78 -8.57
CA PHE A 107 -9.94 3.36 -7.63
C PHE A 107 -10.71 4.55 -7.04
N VAL A 108 -10.05 5.66 -6.75
CA VAL A 108 -10.73 6.90 -6.28
C VAL A 108 -11.68 7.44 -7.36
N ILE A 109 -11.25 7.48 -8.62
CA ILE A 109 -12.14 7.88 -9.73
C ILE A 109 -13.33 6.93 -9.83
N TYR A 110 -13.08 5.62 -9.82
CA TYR A 110 -14.13 4.61 -9.80
C TYR A 110 -15.11 4.82 -8.64
N SER A 111 -14.61 5.13 -7.43
CA SER A 111 -15.45 5.35 -6.25
C SER A 111 -16.43 6.52 -6.43
N ILE A 112 -15.98 7.59 -7.09
CA ILE A 112 -16.87 8.71 -7.43
C ILE A 112 -17.97 8.25 -8.41
N VAL A 113 -17.59 7.52 -9.46
CA VAL A 113 -18.54 6.96 -10.42
C VAL A 113 -19.54 6.03 -9.74
N SER A 114 -19.03 5.15 -8.87
CA SER A 114 -19.85 4.21 -8.10
C SER A 114 -20.85 4.90 -7.17
N LEU A 115 -20.49 6.05 -6.60
CA LEU A 115 -21.41 6.87 -5.80
C LEU A 115 -22.52 7.49 -6.67
N ILE A 116 -22.17 7.97 -7.87
CA ILE A 116 -23.15 8.58 -8.79
C ILE A 116 -24.16 7.53 -9.27
N PHE A 117 -23.68 6.37 -9.72
CA PHE A 117 -24.50 5.31 -10.30
C PHE A 117 -25.07 4.32 -9.26
N GLN A 118 -24.74 4.50 -7.99
CA GLN A 118 -25.21 3.66 -6.87
C GLN A 118 -24.96 2.15 -7.10
N TYR A 119 -23.76 1.78 -7.60
CA TYR A 119 -23.39 0.38 -7.80
C TYR A 119 -23.47 -0.41 -6.48
N PRO A 120 -23.84 -1.70 -6.51
CA PRO A 120 -23.85 -2.54 -5.30
C PRO A 120 -22.45 -2.61 -4.64
N ALA A 121 -22.39 -2.67 -3.31
CA ALA A 121 -21.13 -2.78 -2.57
C ALA A 121 -20.29 -4.00 -2.99
N ALA A 122 -20.93 -5.11 -3.39
CA ALA A 122 -20.22 -6.27 -3.91
C ALA A 122 -19.41 -5.96 -5.18
N VAL A 123 -19.92 -5.07 -6.05
CA VAL A 123 -19.18 -4.61 -7.25
C VAL A 123 -17.97 -3.77 -6.83
N ASP A 124 -18.12 -2.92 -5.80
CA ASP A 124 -17.01 -2.10 -5.30
C ASP A 124 -15.87 -2.97 -4.76
N PHE A 125 -16.20 -3.99 -3.98
CA PHE A 125 -15.22 -4.96 -3.50
C PHE A 125 -14.55 -5.72 -4.65
N ALA A 126 -15.33 -6.18 -5.64
CA ALA A 126 -14.79 -6.91 -6.78
C ALA A 126 -13.82 -6.04 -7.58
N VAL A 127 -14.19 -4.80 -7.89
CA VAL A 127 -13.33 -3.84 -8.61
C VAL A 127 -12.07 -3.54 -7.81
N PHE A 128 -12.19 -3.31 -6.49
CA PHE A 128 -11.04 -3.10 -5.61
C PHE A 128 -10.06 -4.27 -5.67
N ILE A 129 -10.55 -5.50 -5.51
CA ILE A 129 -9.73 -6.72 -5.56
C ILE A 129 -9.05 -6.87 -6.92
N VAL A 130 -9.78 -6.66 -8.02
CA VAL A 130 -9.22 -6.73 -9.38
C VAL A 130 -8.10 -5.72 -9.56
N ILE A 131 -8.29 -4.47 -9.14
CA ILE A 131 -7.27 -3.41 -9.23
C ILE A 131 -6.01 -3.82 -8.44
N ILE A 132 -6.16 -4.35 -7.23
CA ILE A 132 -5.01 -4.77 -6.40
C ILE A 132 -4.28 -5.95 -7.05
N ILE A 133 -5.01 -6.97 -7.53
CA ILE A 133 -4.41 -8.13 -8.20
C ILE A 133 -3.66 -7.71 -9.46
N VAL A 134 -4.27 -6.92 -10.33
CA VAL A 134 -3.63 -6.43 -11.56
C VAL A 134 -2.37 -5.61 -11.23
N SER A 135 -2.43 -4.76 -10.21
CA SER A 135 -1.27 -3.98 -9.77
C SER A 135 -0.15 -4.88 -9.24
N ALA A 136 -0.49 -5.88 -8.43
CA ALA A 136 0.49 -6.85 -7.92
C ALA A 136 1.13 -7.64 -9.06
N LEU A 137 0.35 -8.16 -10.02
CA LEU A 137 0.86 -8.88 -11.19
C LEU A 137 1.77 -8.00 -12.04
N ARG A 138 1.44 -6.71 -12.21
CA ARG A 138 2.27 -5.76 -12.95
C ARG A 138 3.63 -5.52 -12.31
N THR A 139 3.77 -5.73 -11.02
CA THR A 139 5.05 -5.55 -10.31
C THR A 139 5.94 -6.80 -10.30
N VAL A 140 5.39 -7.98 -10.61
CA VAL A 140 6.13 -9.25 -10.65
C VAL A 140 7.39 -9.22 -11.53
N PRO A 141 7.37 -8.62 -12.77
CA PRO A 141 8.55 -8.60 -13.61
C PRO A 141 9.65 -7.62 -13.14
N PHE A 142 9.40 -6.81 -12.11
CA PHE A 142 10.41 -5.86 -11.65
C PHE A 142 11.57 -6.58 -10.97
N LYS A 143 12.79 -6.28 -11.40
CA LYS A 143 14.02 -6.84 -10.83
C LYS A 143 14.70 -5.79 -9.96
N LEU A 144 15.34 -6.26 -8.89
CA LEU A 144 16.10 -5.40 -7.97
C LEU A 144 17.39 -4.89 -8.61
N LYS A 145 18.02 -5.74 -9.46
CA LYS A 145 19.19 -5.40 -10.27
C LYS A 145 18.78 -5.47 -11.74
N GLU A 146 18.94 -4.39 -12.44
CA GLU A 146 18.89 -4.31 -13.91
C GLU A 146 20.30 -4.27 -14.48
#